data_e99d5275f1f881ef0e027a8996ee24a4
#
_entry.id   e99d5275f1f881ef0e027a8996ee24a4
#
_cell.length_a   1.000
_cell.length_b   1.000
_cell.length_c   1.000
_cell.angle_alpha   90.00
_cell.angle_beta   90.00
_cell.angle_gamma   90.00
#
_symmetry.space_group_name_H-M   'P 1'
#
loop_
_entity.id
_entity.type
_entity.pdbx_description
1 polymer ?
#
loop_
_entity_poly.entity_id
_entity_poly.type
_entity_poly.pdbx_seq_one_letter_code
_entity_poly.pdbx_strand_id
1 'polypeptide(L)'
;AALLIKAGVQVTVFNQRSVDEIFSVLYQVAAMVGQAEQGLAQLVAMRAELDAMAQRAAAFKRRPRVYFEEWDEPHMSTIRWVSELMGIAGGDDIFPELALQPMGRDRIIASGQTIVARAPDIVIGSLCGKKFRPEKVAARAGWQDVPAVRNGQIFEIKSADILQPGPAALTDGAAQLHRIFSQWEAVYG
;
A
#
# COMPACT_ATOMS: atom_id res chain seq x y z
N ALA A 1 -20.89 5.57 -16.14
CA ALA A 1 -21.56 6.75 -15.54
C ALA A 1 -22.54 7.39 -16.54
N ALA A 2 -22.12 7.79 -17.74
CA ALA A 2 -22.96 8.55 -18.70
C ALA A 2 -24.31 7.86 -19.04
N LEU A 3 -24.33 6.55 -19.25
CA LEU A 3 -25.58 5.80 -19.54
C LEU A 3 -26.55 5.81 -18.35
N LEU A 4 -26.03 5.68 -17.12
CA LEU A 4 -26.84 5.71 -15.91
C LEU A 4 -27.45 7.11 -15.69
N ILE A 5 -26.67 8.16 -15.92
CA ILE A 5 -27.15 9.54 -15.83
C ILE A 5 -28.27 9.79 -16.85
N LYS A 6 -28.10 9.33 -18.11
CA LYS A 6 -29.16 9.42 -19.14
C LYS A 6 -30.44 8.66 -18.77
N ALA A 7 -30.32 7.58 -17.99
CA ALA A 7 -31.45 6.82 -17.47
C ALA A 7 -32.09 7.43 -16.21
N GLY A 8 -31.67 8.64 -15.79
CA GLY A 8 -32.21 9.32 -14.63
C GLY A 8 -31.67 8.80 -13.28
N VAL A 9 -30.61 7.98 -13.30
CA VAL A 9 -29.99 7.47 -12.08
C VAL A 9 -29.01 8.51 -11.53
N GLN A 10 -29.10 8.82 -10.24
CA GLN A 10 -28.10 9.63 -9.56
C GLN A 10 -26.80 8.83 -9.42
N VAL A 11 -25.68 9.39 -9.90
CA VAL A 11 -24.38 8.75 -9.92
C VAL A 11 -23.38 9.59 -9.16
N THR A 12 -22.76 9.03 -8.12
CA THR A 12 -21.63 9.62 -7.40
C THR A 12 -20.37 8.83 -7.74
N VAL A 13 -19.30 9.52 -8.12
CA VAL A 13 -18.01 8.92 -8.47
C VAL A 13 -16.95 9.43 -7.50
N PHE A 14 -16.24 8.50 -6.87
CA PHE A 14 -15.11 8.80 -6.01
C PHE A 14 -13.81 8.40 -6.71
N ASN A 15 -12.73 9.14 -6.46
CA ASN A 15 -11.41 8.90 -7.05
C ASN A 15 -10.31 9.24 -6.04
N GLN A 16 -10.39 8.63 -4.87
CA GLN A 16 -9.45 8.83 -3.77
C GLN A 16 -8.10 8.16 -4.09
N ARG A 17 -7.01 8.86 -3.78
CA ARG A 17 -5.65 8.40 -4.07
C ARG A 17 -4.69 8.51 -2.88
N SER A 18 -5.07 9.23 -1.83
CA SER A 18 -4.32 9.37 -0.59
C SER A 18 -5.09 8.80 0.60
N VAL A 19 -4.39 8.57 1.70
CA VAL A 19 -5.00 8.14 2.96
C VAL A 19 -6.07 9.13 3.40
N ASP A 20 -5.81 10.44 3.34
CA ASP A 20 -6.77 11.47 3.73
C ASP A 20 -8.00 11.51 2.82
N GLU A 21 -7.82 11.30 1.52
CA GLU A 21 -8.94 11.20 0.59
C GLU A 21 -9.79 9.95 0.84
N ILE A 22 -9.20 8.82 1.27
CA ILE A 22 -9.96 7.64 1.69
C ILE A 22 -10.83 7.99 2.91
N PHE A 23 -10.29 8.64 3.93
CA PHE A 23 -11.07 9.10 5.07
C PHE A 23 -12.22 10.02 4.67
N SER A 24 -11.95 10.98 3.77
CA SER A 24 -12.96 11.90 3.25
C SER A 24 -14.11 11.16 2.55
N VAL A 25 -13.80 10.19 1.68
CA VAL A 25 -14.81 9.39 0.97
C VAL A 25 -15.61 8.54 1.95
N LEU A 26 -14.99 7.90 2.92
CA LEU A 26 -15.70 7.10 3.93
C LEU A 26 -16.70 7.95 4.72
N TYR A 27 -16.32 9.18 5.11
CA TYR A 27 -17.23 10.12 5.75
C TYR A 27 -18.40 10.50 4.85
N GLN A 28 -18.13 10.83 3.58
CA GLN A 28 -19.17 11.18 2.61
C GLN A 28 -20.16 10.01 2.42
N VAL A 29 -19.66 8.79 2.28
CA VAL A 29 -20.52 7.60 2.16
C VAL A 29 -21.38 7.41 3.41
N ALA A 30 -20.81 7.54 4.62
CA ALA A 30 -21.57 7.45 5.86
C ALA A 30 -22.68 8.52 5.94
N ALA A 31 -22.38 9.76 5.54
CA ALA A 31 -23.37 10.83 5.47
C ALA A 31 -24.46 10.56 4.45
N MET A 32 -24.13 10.05 3.27
CA MET A 32 -25.10 9.71 2.22
C MET A 32 -26.10 8.63 2.63
N VAL A 33 -25.71 7.71 3.52
CA VAL A 33 -26.60 6.66 4.06
C VAL A 33 -27.22 7.04 5.42
N GLY A 34 -27.11 8.30 5.84
CA GLY A 34 -27.70 8.80 7.09
C GLY A 34 -26.99 8.37 8.37
N GLN A 35 -25.73 7.93 8.29
CA GLN A 35 -24.92 7.43 9.40
C GLN A 35 -23.69 8.33 9.70
N ALA A 36 -23.81 9.65 9.50
CA ALA A 36 -22.68 10.58 9.59
C ALA A 36 -21.97 10.55 10.97
N GLU A 37 -22.73 10.56 12.07
CA GLU A 37 -22.16 10.55 13.43
C GLU A 37 -21.44 9.25 13.74
N GLN A 38 -22.07 8.10 13.43
CA GLN A 38 -21.46 6.79 13.65
C GLN A 38 -20.22 6.61 12.75
N GLY A 39 -20.30 7.05 11.49
CA GLY A 39 -19.19 7.04 10.56
C GLY A 39 -18.02 7.88 11.09
N LEU A 40 -18.28 9.09 11.56
CA LEU A 40 -17.26 9.96 12.11
C LEU A 40 -16.57 9.32 13.33
N ALA A 41 -17.31 8.72 14.25
CA ALA A 41 -16.74 8.04 15.40
C ALA A 41 -15.78 6.90 15.00
N GLN A 42 -16.16 6.09 14.01
CA GLN A 42 -15.31 5.02 13.49
C GLN A 42 -14.04 5.58 12.80
N LEU A 43 -14.17 6.65 12.01
CA LEU A 43 -13.04 7.29 11.33
C LEU A 43 -12.05 7.91 12.32
N VAL A 44 -12.54 8.52 13.39
CA VAL A 44 -11.68 9.05 14.48
C VAL A 44 -10.90 7.90 15.13
N ALA A 45 -11.53 6.77 15.42
CA ALA A 45 -10.85 5.61 15.98
C ALA A 45 -9.79 5.04 15.01
N MET A 46 -10.12 4.89 13.71
CA MET A 46 -9.14 4.42 12.71
C MET A 46 -7.95 5.38 12.58
N ARG A 47 -8.19 6.71 12.63
CA ARG A 47 -7.11 7.70 12.57
C ARG A 47 -6.20 7.58 13.80
N ALA A 48 -6.78 7.45 14.97
CA ALA A 48 -6.02 7.27 16.21
C ALA A 48 -5.13 6.02 16.19
N GLU A 49 -5.61 4.93 15.60
CA GLU A 49 -4.80 3.71 15.42
C GLU A 49 -3.62 3.92 14.45
N LEU A 50 -3.83 4.63 13.33
CA LEU A 50 -2.74 4.97 12.40
C LEU A 50 -1.71 5.90 13.08
N ASP A 51 -2.17 6.88 13.85
CA ASP A 51 -1.29 7.80 14.59
C ASP A 51 -0.47 7.05 15.64
N ALA A 52 -1.09 6.14 16.38
CA ALA A 52 -0.41 5.27 17.34
C ALA A 52 0.61 4.34 16.66
N MET A 53 0.28 3.84 15.47
CA MET A 53 1.21 3.05 14.64
C MET A 53 2.41 3.89 14.21
N ALA A 54 2.19 5.11 13.74
CA ALA A 54 3.25 6.04 13.35
C ALA A 54 4.18 6.37 14.54
N GLN A 55 3.62 6.55 15.74
CA GLN A 55 4.40 6.77 16.97
C GLN A 55 5.27 5.54 17.29
N ARG A 56 4.74 4.32 17.19
CA ARG A 56 5.56 3.10 17.38
C ARG A 56 6.66 2.99 16.33
N ALA A 57 6.34 3.28 15.09
CA ALA A 57 7.29 3.27 13.98
C ALA A 57 8.39 4.34 14.09
N ALA A 58 8.11 5.47 14.74
CA ALA A 58 9.09 6.52 15.01
C ALA A 58 10.21 6.06 15.97
N ALA A 59 9.99 4.99 16.73
CA ALA A 59 10.99 4.40 17.61
C ALA A 59 11.95 3.42 16.88
N PHE A 60 11.72 3.11 15.62
CA PHE A 60 12.60 2.25 14.83
C PHE A 60 13.98 2.91 14.67
N LYS A 61 15.04 2.18 14.97
CA LYS A 61 16.42 2.64 14.76
C LYS A 61 16.74 2.73 13.28
N ARG A 62 16.17 1.81 12.49
CA ARG A 62 16.30 1.75 11.03
C ARG A 62 14.97 1.42 10.40
N ARG A 63 14.63 2.11 9.33
CA ARG A 63 13.45 1.83 8.52
C ARG A 63 13.84 0.93 7.33
N PRO A 64 13.12 -0.18 7.07
CA PRO A 64 13.39 -1.00 5.89
C PRO A 64 13.07 -0.23 4.62
N ARG A 65 13.90 -0.40 3.61
CA ARG A 65 13.65 0.04 2.24
C ARG A 65 12.74 -0.97 1.57
N VAL A 66 11.57 -0.56 1.11
CA VAL A 66 10.51 -1.46 0.66
C VAL A 66 10.24 -1.29 -0.83
N TYR A 67 10.29 -2.39 -1.57
CA TYR A 67 9.66 -2.50 -2.88
C TYR A 67 8.27 -3.10 -2.72
N PHE A 68 7.25 -2.31 -3.01
CA PHE A 68 5.88 -2.82 -3.08
C PHE A 68 5.52 -3.05 -4.54
N GLU A 69 5.25 -4.31 -4.90
CA GLU A 69 4.92 -4.76 -6.25
C GLU A 69 3.41 -4.91 -6.41
N GLU A 70 2.77 -3.95 -7.07
CA GLU A 70 1.34 -3.98 -7.40
C GLU A 70 1.05 -4.88 -8.61
N TRP A 71 2.05 -5.04 -9.49
CA TRP A 71 2.01 -5.94 -10.66
C TRP A 71 3.42 -6.38 -11.05
N ASP A 72 3.55 -7.61 -11.57
CA ASP A 72 4.84 -8.26 -11.81
C ASP A 72 5.34 -8.15 -13.25
N GLU A 73 4.46 -8.09 -14.26
CA GLU A 73 4.82 -7.99 -15.68
C GLU A 73 3.83 -7.08 -16.43
N PRO A 74 4.22 -5.84 -16.74
CA PRO A 74 5.48 -5.19 -16.37
C PRO A 74 5.54 -4.88 -14.86
N HIS A 75 6.76 -4.74 -14.31
CA HIS A 75 6.93 -4.32 -12.92
C HIS A 75 6.24 -2.99 -12.68
N MET A 76 5.36 -2.93 -11.71
CA MET A 76 4.62 -1.72 -11.36
C MET A 76 4.74 -1.44 -9.87
N SER A 77 5.14 -0.21 -9.55
CA SER A 77 5.18 0.31 -8.20
C SER A 77 3.77 0.59 -7.66
N THR A 78 3.68 0.84 -6.37
CA THR A 78 2.41 1.01 -5.69
C THR A 78 1.75 2.37 -5.91
N ILE A 79 0.49 2.45 -5.53
CA ILE A 79 -0.32 3.67 -5.53
C ILE A 79 -0.08 4.49 -4.25
N ARG A 80 -0.38 5.79 -4.31
CA ARG A 80 -0.03 6.78 -3.30
C ARG A 80 -0.46 6.40 -1.88
N TRP A 81 -1.72 5.98 -1.65
CA TRP A 81 -2.15 5.64 -0.29
C TRP A 81 -1.37 4.47 0.31
N VAL A 82 -0.91 3.49 -0.50
CA VAL A 82 -0.09 2.37 -0.02
C VAL A 82 1.30 2.86 0.36
N SER A 83 1.91 3.74 -0.46
CA SER A 83 3.18 4.39 -0.14
C SER A 83 3.08 5.21 1.15
N GLU A 84 1.99 5.97 1.34
CA GLU A 84 1.71 6.70 2.58
C GLU A 84 1.55 5.76 3.79
N LEU A 85 0.80 4.65 3.63
CA LEU A 85 0.64 3.63 4.68
C LEU A 85 1.96 2.93 5.02
N MET A 86 2.82 2.66 4.04
CA MET A 86 4.17 2.15 4.31
C MET A 86 4.96 3.14 5.19
N GLY A 87 4.88 4.44 4.87
CA GLY A 87 5.50 5.49 5.68
C GLY A 87 4.99 5.52 7.13
N ILE A 88 3.68 5.46 7.32
CA ILE A 88 3.02 5.39 8.64
C ILE A 88 3.44 4.13 9.39
N ALA A 89 3.51 3.00 8.70
CA ALA A 89 3.86 1.70 9.28
C ALA A 89 5.35 1.52 9.62
N GLY A 90 6.22 2.44 9.16
CA GLY A 90 7.65 2.45 9.49
C GLY A 90 8.57 1.94 8.39
N GLY A 91 8.11 1.81 7.15
CA GLY A 91 8.93 1.48 5.99
C GLY A 91 9.15 2.67 5.05
N ASP A 92 10.18 2.60 4.23
CA ASP A 92 10.50 3.61 3.22
C ASP A 92 10.26 3.03 1.82
N ASP A 93 9.28 3.57 1.10
CA ASP A 93 9.04 3.22 -0.29
C ASP A 93 10.25 3.57 -1.15
N ILE A 94 10.75 2.62 -1.94
CA ILE A 94 11.90 2.90 -2.83
C ILE A 94 11.51 3.59 -4.13
N PHE A 95 10.19 3.78 -4.41
CA PHE A 95 9.67 4.49 -5.58
C PHE A 95 8.61 5.55 -5.21
N PRO A 96 8.85 6.42 -4.21
CA PRO A 96 7.84 7.38 -3.76
C PRO A 96 7.44 8.36 -4.87
N GLU A 97 8.33 8.65 -5.80
CA GLU A 97 8.07 9.51 -6.96
C GLU A 97 7.05 8.89 -7.93
N LEU A 98 7.05 7.56 -8.08
CA LEU A 98 6.08 6.86 -8.92
C LEU A 98 4.73 6.76 -8.23
N ALA A 99 4.68 6.61 -6.92
CA ALA A 99 3.44 6.54 -6.15
C ALA A 99 2.57 7.81 -6.32
N LEU A 100 3.16 8.95 -6.61
CA LEU A 100 2.45 10.20 -6.89
C LEU A 100 1.75 10.22 -8.26
N GLN A 101 2.10 9.30 -9.15
CA GLN A 101 1.50 9.24 -10.49
C GLN A 101 0.08 8.68 -10.43
N PRO A 102 -0.91 9.36 -11.06
CA PRO A 102 -2.31 8.99 -10.93
C PRO A 102 -2.70 7.70 -11.67
N MET A 103 -1.97 7.35 -12.72
CA MET A 103 -2.32 6.23 -13.60
C MET A 103 -1.34 5.06 -13.41
N GLY A 104 -1.85 3.83 -13.39
CA GLY A 104 -1.01 2.63 -13.28
C GLY A 104 0.10 2.56 -14.33
N ARG A 105 -0.20 2.93 -15.60
CA ARG A 105 0.79 2.96 -16.66
C ARG A 105 2.00 3.88 -16.39
N ASP A 106 1.80 4.93 -15.60
CA ASP A 106 2.84 5.91 -15.27
C ASP A 106 3.66 5.48 -14.03
N ARG A 107 3.26 4.35 -13.39
CA ARG A 107 3.94 3.70 -12.26
C ARG A 107 4.72 2.45 -12.68
N ILE A 108 4.78 2.18 -13.99
CA ILE A 108 5.57 1.09 -14.55
C ILE A 108 7.06 1.40 -14.40
N ILE A 109 7.80 0.41 -13.90
CA ILE A 109 9.25 0.48 -13.75
C ILE A 109 9.87 -0.12 -15.01
N ALA A 110 10.66 0.68 -15.72
CA ALA A 110 11.19 0.33 -17.04
C ALA A 110 12.06 -0.94 -17.06
N SER A 111 12.72 -1.25 -15.92
CA SER A 111 13.60 -2.43 -15.82
C SER A 111 13.67 -2.95 -14.39
N GLY A 112 13.67 -4.27 -14.21
CA GLY A 112 13.95 -4.92 -12.93
C GLY A 112 15.32 -4.54 -12.35
N GLN A 113 16.30 -4.15 -13.19
CA GLN A 113 17.60 -3.67 -12.75
C GLN A 113 17.50 -2.35 -11.95
N THR A 114 16.50 -1.52 -12.23
CA THR A 114 16.24 -0.30 -11.44
C THR A 114 15.84 -0.66 -10.01
N ILE A 115 15.08 -1.74 -9.82
CA ILE A 115 14.70 -2.24 -8.49
C ILE A 115 15.94 -2.81 -7.78
N VAL A 116 16.74 -3.61 -8.49
CA VAL A 116 18.00 -4.17 -7.97
C VAL A 116 18.96 -3.07 -7.51
N ALA A 117 19.13 -2.03 -8.32
CA ALA A 117 20.00 -0.88 -7.99
C ALA A 117 19.51 -0.11 -6.75
N ARG A 118 18.19 -0.12 -6.46
CA ARG A 118 17.62 0.49 -5.26
C ARG A 118 17.72 -0.43 -4.04
N ALA A 119 18.18 -1.66 -4.19
CA ALA A 119 18.51 -2.61 -3.13
C ALA A 119 17.46 -2.66 -1.99
N PRO A 120 16.19 -3.07 -2.24
CA PRO A 120 15.19 -3.14 -1.20
C PRO A 120 15.56 -4.17 -0.12
N ASP A 121 15.28 -3.80 1.14
CA ASP A 121 15.39 -4.69 2.29
C ASP A 121 14.20 -5.66 2.37
N ILE A 122 13.05 -5.24 1.86
CA ILE A 122 11.80 -6.01 1.85
C ILE A 122 11.14 -5.89 0.47
N VAL A 123 10.59 -7.01 -0.01
CA VAL A 123 9.66 -7.02 -1.16
C VAL A 123 8.28 -7.45 -0.68
N ILE A 124 7.26 -6.66 -1.00
CA ILE A 124 5.87 -6.99 -0.74
C ILE A 124 5.15 -7.07 -2.07
N GLY A 125 4.54 -8.21 -2.37
CA GLY A 125 3.69 -8.37 -3.54
C GLY A 125 2.22 -8.33 -3.18
N SER A 126 1.43 -7.61 -3.99
CA SER A 126 -0.01 -7.52 -3.85
C SER A 126 -0.66 -7.48 -5.23
N LEU A 127 -0.92 -8.67 -5.78
CA LEU A 127 -1.40 -8.82 -7.16
C LEU A 127 -2.92 -8.97 -7.19
N CYS A 128 -3.61 -8.09 -7.90
CA CYS A 128 -5.06 -8.19 -8.06
C CYS A 128 -5.41 -9.33 -9.03
N GLY A 129 -6.21 -10.31 -8.54
CA GLY A 129 -6.66 -11.44 -9.35
C GLY A 129 -5.60 -12.47 -9.74
N LYS A 130 -4.37 -12.34 -9.23
CA LYS A 130 -3.25 -13.23 -9.51
C LYS A 130 -2.58 -13.67 -8.20
N LYS A 131 -2.18 -14.94 -8.10
CA LYS A 131 -1.46 -15.44 -6.93
C LYS A 131 -0.03 -14.91 -6.92
N PHE A 132 0.36 -14.23 -5.86
CA PHE A 132 1.76 -13.89 -5.62
C PHE A 132 2.56 -15.13 -5.22
N ARG A 133 3.80 -15.22 -5.67
CA ARG A 133 4.70 -16.35 -5.43
C ARG A 133 6.09 -15.83 -5.07
N PRO A 134 6.44 -15.82 -3.76
CA PRO A 134 7.75 -15.35 -3.30
C PRO A 134 8.92 -16.06 -4.01
N GLU A 135 8.77 -17.36 -4.28
CA GLU A 135 9.78 -18.15 -4.98
C GLU A 135 10.07 -17.68 -6.41
N LYS A 136 9.07 -17.11 -7.09
CA LYS A 136 9.27 -16.53 -8.43
C LYS A 136 10.03 -15.20 -8.36
N VAL A 137 9.81 -14.41 -7.31
CA VAL A 137 10.57 -13.17 -7.08
C VAL A 137 12.02 -13.51 -6.79
N ALA A 138 12.26 -14.46 -5.90
CA ALA A 138 13.61 -14.91 -5.54
C ALA A 138 14.40 -15.49 -6.74
N ALA A 139 13.69 -16.12 -7.69
CA ALA A 139 14.29 -16.72 -8.89
C ALA A 139 14.53 -15.75 -10.06
N ARG A 140 14.20 -14.45 -9.90
CA ARG A 140 14.41 -13.45 -10.97
C ARG A 140 15.90 -13.28 -11.26
N ALA A 141 16.24 -13.22 -12.55
CA ALA A 141 17.62 -13.04 -12.98
C ALA A 141 18.21 -11.71 -12.47
N GLY A 142 19.38 -11.77 -11.84
CA GLY A 142 20.07 -10.61 -11.30
C GLY A 142 19.54 -10.13 -9.94
N TRP A 143 18.61 -10.85 -9.29
CA TRP A 143 18.07 -10.46 -7.98
C TRP A 143 18.74 -11.16 -6.79
N GLN A 144 19.70 -12.05 -7.04
CA GLN A 144 20.35 -12.90 -6.01
C GLN A 144 20.99 -12.07 -4.88
N ASP A 145 21.52 -10.90 -5.22
CA ASP A 145 22.22 -10.01 -4.29
C ASP A 145 21.30 -8.94 -3.65
N VAL A 146 20.02 -8.88 -4.06
CA VAL A 146 19.05 -7.97 -3.43
C VAL A 146 18.85 -8.38 -1.97
N PRO A 147 18.99 -7.45 -1.00
CA PRO A 147 18.88 -7.76 0.43
C PRO A 147 17.61 -8.53 0.78
N ALA A 148 16.46 -8.15 0.23
CA ALA A 148 15.19 -8.83 0.43
C ALA A 148 15.23 -10.30 0.00
N VAL A 149 15.87 -10.61 -1.12
CA VAL A 149 15.99 -11.99 -1.63
C VAL A 149 16.96 -12.79 -0.77
N ARG A 150 18.12 -12.23 -0.51
CA ARG A 150 19.20 -12.85 0.27
C ARG A 150 18.77 -13.22 1.68
N ASN A 151 17.91 -12.37 2.28
CA ASN A 151 17.44 -12.52 3.66
C ASN A 151 16.03 -13.16 3.75
N GLY A 152 15.44 -13.58 2.63
CA GLY A 152 14.11 -14.18 2.60
C GLY A 152 12.96 -13.22 2.99
N GLN A 153 13.18 -11.90 2.83
CA GLN A 153 12.22 -10.87 3.21
C GLN A 153 11.26 -10.55 2.05
N ILE A 154 10.50 -11.56 1.63
CA ILE A 154 9.54 -11.48 0.53
C ILE A 154 8.17 -11.91 1.05
N PHE A 155 7.19 -11.01 1.04
CA PHE A 155 5.88 -11.19 1.65
C PHE A 155 4.76 -10.94 0.66
N GLU A 156 3.57 -11.48 0.94
CA GLU A 156 2.33 -11.15 0.27
C GLU A 156 1.40 -10.41 1.24
N ILE A 157 0.80 -9.31 0.77
CA ILE A 157 -0.41 -8.73 1.37
C ILE A 157 -1.50 -8.83 0.31
N LYS A 158 -2.64 -9.39 0.68
CA LYS A 158 -3.74 -9.58 -0.28
C LYS A 158 -4.26 -8.24 -0.79
N SER A 159 -4.54 -8.17 -2.10
CA SER A 159 -5.04 -6.95 -2.73
C SER A 159 -6.36 -6.45 -2.13
N ALA A 160 -7.18 -7.34 -1.61
CA ALA A 160 -8.40 -6.97 -0.89
C ALA A 160 -8.12 -6.17 0.38
N ASP A 161 -6.99 -6.43 1.04
CA ASP A 161 -6.64 -5.81 2.32
C ASP A 161 -5.98 -4.44 2.13
N ILE A 162 -5.32 -4.17 0.99
CA ILE A 162 -4.48 -2.97 0.86
C ILE A 162 -4.67 -2.18 -0.44
N LEU A 163 -5.02 -2.82 -1.56
CA LEU A 163 -5.18 -2.15 -2.86
C LEU A 163 -6.60 -1.62 -3.11
N GLN A 164 -7.53 -1.88 -2.19
CA GLN A 164 -8.86 -1.29 -2.24
C GLN A 164 -8.88 -0.05 -1.33
N PRO A 165 -9.17 1.16 -1.89
CA PRO A 165 -9.12 2.40 -1.11
C PRO A 165 -10.34 2.51 -0.19
N GLY A 166 -10.31 1.80 0.91
CA GLY A 166 -11.39 1.67 1.88
C GLY A 166 -10.89 1.29 3.28
N PRO A 167 -11.80 0.90 4.20
CA PRO A 167 -11.46 0.62 5.60
C PRO A 167 -10.36 -0.44 5.76
N ALA A 168 -10.40 -1.52 4.97
CA ALA A 168 -9.42 -2.61 5.08
C ALA A 168 -7.98 -2.13 4.87
N ALA A 169 -7.76 -1.19 3.93
CA ALA A 169 -6.42 -0.63 3.72
C ALA A 169 -5.92 0.15 4.95
N LEU A 170 -6.83 0.88 5.62
CA LEU A 170 -6.51 1.70 6.80
C LEU A 170 -6.36 0.86 8.09
N THR A 171 -6.85 -0.37 8.12
CA THR A 171 -6.82 -1.27 9.27
C THR A 171 -5.94 -2.49 9.01
N ASP A 172 -6.49 -3.53 8.37
CA ASP A 172 -5.80 -4.80 8.17
C ASP A 172 -4.54 -4.67 7.31
N GLY A 173 -4.59 -3.88 6.23
CA GLY A 173 -3.46 -3.61 5.36
C GLY A 173 -2.33 -2.89 6.10
N ALA A 174 -2.66 -1.80 6.79
CA ALA A 174 -1.70 -1.04 7.59
C ALA A 174 -1.09 -1.89 8.72
N ALA A 175 -1.90 -2.68 9.42
CA ALA A 175 -1.44 -3.57 10.48
C ALA A 175 -0.49 -4.65 9.96
N GLN A 176 -0.75 -5.22 8.78
CA GLN A 176 0.14 -6.20 8.14
C GLN A 176 1.49 -5.55 7.77
N LEU A 177 1.49 -4.33 7.21
CA LEU A 177 2.71 -3.58 6.92
C LEU A 177 3.53 -3.37 8.20
N HIS A 178 2.91 -2.83 9.25
CA HIS A 178 3.60 -2.54 10.50
C HIS A 178 4.17 -3.79 11.15
N ARG A 179 3.45 -4.92 11.12
CA ARG A 179 3.96 -6.20 11.63
C ARG A 179 5.21 -6.66 10.88
N ILE A 180 5.19 -6.59 9.53
CA ILE A 180 6.34 -6.98 8.69
C ILE A 180 7.54 -6.09 9.02
N PHE A 181 7.35 -4.78 9.10
CA PHE A 181 8.44 -3.83 9.34
C PHE A 181 8.99 -3.91 10.76
N SER A 182 8.13 -4.13 11.78
CA SER A 182 8.57 -4.35 13.15
C SER A 182 9.38 -5.63 13.31
N GLN A 183 8.99 -6.71 12.62
CA GLN A 183 9.75 -7.96 12.63
C GLN A 183 11.12 -7.79 11.96
N TRP A 184 11.18 -7.03 10.87
CA TRP A 184 12.44 -6.74 10.20
C TRP A 184 13.34 -5.86 11.07
N GLU A 185 12.79 -4.81 11.67
CA GLU A 185 13.53 -3.89 12.56
C GLU A 185 14.13 -4.63 13.76
N ALA A 186 13.40 -5.54 14.37
CA ALA A 186 13.87 -6.32 15.50
C ALA A 186 15.10 -7.21 15.18
N VAL A 187 15.34 -7.52 13.89
CA VAL A 187 16.46 -8.36 13.43
C VAL A 187 17.59 -7.53 12.85
N TYR A 188 17.27 -6.44 12.15
CA TYR A 188 18.22 -5.68 11.32
C TYR A 188 18.34 -4.19 11.70
N GLY A 189 17.54 -3.73 12.64
CA GLY A 189 17.47 -2.35 13.14
C GLY A 189 18.54 -1.91 14.13
#